data_ccf7d7d61f4f8f8f6245b85675bb8056
#
_entry.id   ccf7d7d61f4f8f8f6245b85675bb8056
#
_cell.length_a   1.000
_cell.length_b   1.000
_cell.length_c   1.000
_cell.angle_alpha   90.00
_cell.angle_beta   90.00
_cell.angle_gamma   90.00
#
_symmetry.space_group_name_H-M   'P 1'
#
loop_
_entity.id
_entity.type
_entity.pdbx_description
1 polymer ?
#
loop_
_entity_poly.entity_id
_entity_poly.type
_entity_poly.pdbx_seq_one_letter_code
_entity_poly.pdbx_strand_id
1 'polypeptide(L)'
;MGRAIAIANQKGGVGKTTTAINLSACLAAKRKKVLVIDMDPQGNTTSGFGVEKNELENTVYELILGECSVEECLIKNVVKNVSIIPSNVNIAAAEIELIGVDKKEYILKNEIDWIRDQYDFIIIDCPPSLSMLTINAMTTADTVLVPIQCEYYALEGLSQLIHTVNLVRERLNPTLDIEGIVFTMYDARTNLSMQVVENVKDHLNQKVYKTMIPRNIRLAEAPSYGMPINLYDAKSAGAESYMALADEVIKRKGI
;
A
#
# COMPACT_ATOMS: atom_id res chain seq x y z
N MET A 1 14.00 2.53 -13.42
CA MET A 1 13.55 3.20 -12.17
C MET A 1 12.36 2.45 -11.61
N GLY A 2 12.41 2.04 -10.34
CA GLY A 2 11.35 1.28 -9.68
C GLY A 2 10.04 2.08 -9.63
N ARG A 3 8.92 1.42 -9.89
CA ARG A 3 7.58 2.03 -9.83
C ARG A 3 7.08 2.07 -8.39
N ALA A 4 6.85 3.26 -7.85
CA ALA A 4 6.36 3.46 -6.49
C ALA A 4 4.83 3.63 -6.48
N ILE A 5 4.14 2.80 -5.70
CA ILE A 5 2.68 2.77 -5.58
C ILE A 5 2.30 2.89 -4.11
N ALA A 6 1.64 3.99 -3.75
CA ALA A 6 1.05 4.14 -2.42
C ALA A 6 -0.32 3.42 -2.38
N ILE A 7 -0.56 2.63 -1.34
CA ILE A 7 -1.86 1.98 -1.10
C ILE A 7 -2.60 2.79 -0.05
N ALA A 8 -3.57 3.58 -0.48
CA ALA A 8 -4.22 4.55 0.37
C ALA A 8 -5.75 4.49 0.30
N ASN A 9 -6.38 4.69 1.44
CA ASN A 9 -7.79 5.00 1.61
C ASN A 9 -7.99 5.51 3.05
N GLN A 10 -8.81 6.55 3.21
CA GLN A 10 -9.12 7.14 4.53
C GLN A 10 -9.90 6.18 5.43
N LYS A 11 -10.67 5.27 4.84
CA LYS A 11 -11.49 4.32 5.58
C LYS A 11 -10.61 3.19 6.12
N GLY A 12 -10.75 2.91 7.43
CA GLY A 12 -10.17 1.73 8.06
C GLY A 12 -10.84 0.44 7.57
N GLY A 13 -10.10 -0.67 7.57
CA GLY A 13 -10.66 -2.01 7.28
C GLY A 13 -10.97 -2.29 5.81
N VAL A 14 -10.62 -1.43 4.86
CA VAL A 14 -10.87 -1.67 3.42
C VAL A 14 -9.84 -2.59 2.74
N GLY A 15 -8.90 -3.14 3.49
CA GLY A 15 -7.90 -4.07 2.96
C GLY A 15 -6.64 -3.42 2.39
N LYS A 16 -6.23 -2.22 2.85
CA LYS A 16 -4.95 -1.58 2.46
C LYS A 16 -3.78 -2.50 2.75
N THR A 17 -3.55 -2.82 4.01
CA THR A 17 -2.48 -3.71 4.49
C THR A 17 -2.53 -5.09 3.83
N THR A 18 -3.73 -5.69 3.75
CA THR A 18 -3.91 -6.97 3.05
C THR A 18 -3.46 -6.87 1.58
N THR A 19 -3.77 -5.74 0.92
CA THR A 19 -3.35 -5.51 -0.47
C THR A 19 -1.84 -5.26 -0.55
N ALA A 20 -1.26 -4.48 0.36
CA ALA A 20 0.18 -4.23 0.39
C ALA A 20 0.99 -5.53 0.51
N ILE A 21 0.65 -6.38 1.47
CA ILE A 21 1.31 -7.67 1.69
C ILE A 21 1.16 -8.58 0.47
N ASN A 22 -0.08 -8.82 0.06
CA ASN A 22 -0.35 -9.89 -0.91
C ASN A 22 -0.02 -9.49 -2.36
N LEU A 23 -0.21 -8.22 -2.73
CA LEU A 23 0.24 -7.71 -4.02
C LEU A 23 1.77 -7.79 -4.12
N SER A 24 2.50 -7.37 -3.09
CA SER A 24 3.96 -7.40 -3.06
C SER A 24 4.49 -8.83 -3.21
N ALA A 25 3.95 -9.78 -2.45
CA ALA A 25 4.35 -11.18 -2.54
C ALA A 25 4.00 -11.81 -3.89
N CYS A 26 2.86 -11.45 -4.50
CA CYS A 26 2.46 -11.93 -5.82
C CYS A 26 3.32 -11.31 -6.95
N LEU A 27 3.70 -10.04 -6.84
CA LEU A 27 4.67 -9.41 -7.76
C LEU A 27 6.03 -10.11 -7.67
N ALA A 28 6.48 -10.42 -6.45
CA ALA A 28 7.74 -11.13 -6.21
C ALA A 28 7.72 -12.57 -6.74
N ALA A 29 6.58 -13.28 -6.63
CA ALA A 29 6.38 -14.60 -7.25
C ALA A 29 6.51 -14.53 -8.78
N LYS A 30 6.24 -13.38 -9.39
CA LYS A 30 6.44 -13.09 -10.82
C LYS A 30 7.86 -12.56 -11.12
N ARG A 31 8.83 -12.84 -10.24
CA ARG A 31 10.25 -12.48 -10.36
C ARG A 31 10.52 -10.97 -10.37
N LYS A 32 9.62 -10.16 -9.79
CA LYS A 32 9.87 -8.74 -9.55
C LYS A 32 10.59 -8.53 -8.23
N LYS A 33 11.53 -7.60 -8.18
CA LYS A 33 12.14 -7.14 -6.93
C LYS A 33 11.22 -6.09 -6.32
N VAL A 34 10.74 -6.32 -5.10
CA VAL A 34 9.76 -5.46 -4.44
C VAL A 34 10.32 -4.93 -3.13
N LEU A 35 10.25 -3.62 -2.94
CA LEU A 35 10.39 -2.98 -1.65
C LEU A 35 8.99 -2.69 -1.10
N VAL A 36 8.75 -3.06 0.15
CA VAL A 36 7.56 -2.67 0.90
C VAL A 36 7.97 -1.63 1.94
N ILE A 37 7.17 -0.57 2.08
CA ILE A 37 7.35 0.43 3.14
C ILE A 37 6.07 0.47 3.94
N ASP A 38 6.15 0.13 5.21
CA ASP A 38 5.03 0.20 6.15
C ASP A 38 5.01 1.59 6.80
N MET A 39 3.97 2.39 6.52
CA MET A 39 3.79 3.74 7.08
C MET A 39 2.69 3.78 8.14
N ASP A 40 2.09 2.63 8.49
CA ASP A 40 1.03 2.57 9.49
C ASP A 40 1.63 2.32 10.89
N PRO A 41 1.30 3.15 11.90
CA PRO A 41 1.72 2.93 13.28
C PRO A 41 1.32 1.57 13.86
N GLN A 42 0.30 0.94 13.28
CA GLN A 42 -0.08 -0.41 13.69
C GLN A 42 0.96 -1.47 13.28
N GLY A 43 1.83 -1.20 12.30
CA GLY A 43 2.87 -2.12 11.85
C GLY A 43 2.31 -3.48 11.37
N ASN A 44 1.10 -3.46 10.78
CA ASN A 44 0.43 -4.70 10.39
C ASN A 44 1.01 -5.30 9.11
N THR A 45 1.54 -4.49 8.21
CA THR A 45 2.29 -4.98 7.04
C THR A 45 3.59 -5.63 7.49
N THR A 46 4.29 -5.05 8.45
CA THR A 46 5.49 -5.59 9.08
C THR A 46 5.25 -6.98 9.66
N SER A 47 4.26 -7.09 10.56
CA SER A 47 3.89 -8.38 11.17
C SER A 47 3.36 -9.39 10.15
N GLY A 48 2.67 -8.93 9.11
CA GLY A 48 2.15 -9.79 8.04
C GLY A 48 3.21 -10.43 7.16
N PHE A 49 4.46 -9.94 7.20
CA PHE A 49 5.65 -10.58 6.63
C PHE A 49 6.47 -11.36 7.67
N GLY A 50 5.94 -11.58 8.87
CA GLY A 50 6.60 -12.36 9.93
C GLY A 50 7.73 -11.62 10.64
N VAL A 51 7.78 -10.30 10.57
CA VAL A 51 8.77 -9.48 11.26
C VAL A 51 8.25 -9.08 12.65
N GLU A 52 9.04 -9.35 13.68
CA GLU A 52 8.75 -9.00 15.08
C GLU A 52 9.01 -7.50 15.33
N LYS A 53 8.01 -6.67 15.02
CA LYS A 53 8.11 -5.21 14.99
C LYS A 53 8.53 -4.55 16.30
N ASN A 54 8.32 -5.22 17.45
CA ASN A 54 8.65 -4.68 18.76
C ASN A 54 10.11 -4.93 19.17
N GLU A 55 10.85 -5.73 18.41
CA GLU A 55 12.26 -6.06 18.65
C GLU A 55 13.21 -5.26 17.75
N LEU A 56 12.68 -4.38 16.90
CA LEU A 56 13.47 -3.62 15.94
C LEU A 56 14.03 -2.35 16.57
N GLU A 57 15.32 -2.11 16.37
CA GLU A 57 16.00 -0.87 16.75
C GLU A 57 15.71 0.25 15.72
N ASN A 58 15.70 -0.09 14.43
CA ASN A 58 15.51 0.86 13.34
C ASN A 58 14.27 0.48 12.50
N THR A 59 13.41 1.46 12.31
CA THR A 59 12.17 1.37 11.53
C THR A 59 12.03 2.58 10.61
N VAL A 60 10.92 2.68 9.91
CA VAL A 60 10.59 3.87 9.12
C VAL A 60 10.50 5.14 10.00
N TYR A 61 10.30 5.02 11.30
CA TYR A 61 10.29 6.15 12.22
C TYR A 61 11.68 6.79 12.35
N GLU A 62 12.71 6.01 12.69
CA GLU A 62 14.08 6.47 12.78
C GLU A 62 14.60 6.99 11.43
N LEU A 63 14.17 6.35 10.33
CA LEU A 63 14.49 6.81 8.98
C LEU A 63 13.91 8.21 8.70
N ILE A 64 12.65 8.45 9.03
CA ILE A 64 11.98 9.74 8.82
C ILE A 64 12.59 10.84 9.68
N LEU A 65 13.08 10.53 10.87
CA LEU A 65 13.77 11.48 11.73
C LEU A 65 15.23 11.73 11.33
N GLY A 66 15.77 10.94 10.39
CA GLY A 66 17.18 11.03 9.98
C GLY A 66 18.15 10.45 11.02
N GLU A 67 17.65 9.56 11.89
CA GLU A 67 18.42 8.90 12.93
C GLU A 67 19.08 7.61 12.44
N CYS A 68 18.63 7.06 11.33
CA CYS A 68 19.25 5.92 10.64
C CYS A 68 19.21 6.07 9.12
N SER A 69 20.06 5.32 8.43
CA SER A 69 20.02 5.20 6.97
C SER A 69 19.00 4.17 6.52
N VAL A 70 18.64 4.20 5.21
CA VAL A 70 17.76 3.19 4.61
C VAL A 70 18.33 1.78 4.78
N GLU A 71 19.64 1.61 4.64
CA GLU A 71 20.32 0.32 4.76
C GLU A 71 20.21 -0.28 6.17
N GLU A 72 20.19 0.57 7.21
CA GLU A 72 20.09 0.15 8.61
C GLU A 72 18.68 -0.29 9.01
N CYS A 73 17.65 0.29 8.40
CA CYS A 73 16.26 -0.11 8.68
C CYS A 73 15.72 -1.14 7.66
N LEU A 74 16.43 -1.44 6.58
CA LEU A 74 15.98 -2.32 5.51
C LEU A 74 16.16 -3.79 5.87
N ILE A 75 15.07 -4.55 5.97
CA ILE A 75 15.08 -6.00 6.13
C ILE A 75 14.94 -6.66 4.76
N LYS A 76 16.01 -7.34 4.30
CA LYS A 76 16.06 -7.99 2.99
C LYS A 76 15.45 -9.38 3.01
N ASN A 77 14.75 -9.73 1.93
CA ASN A 77 14.25 -11.09 1.69
C ASN A 77 13.35 -11.64 2.80
N VAL A 78 12.48 -10.82 3.38
CA VAL A 78 11.41 -11.29 4.30
C VAL A 78 10.55 -12.37 3.62
N VAL A 79 10.35 -12.22 2.32
CA VAL A 79 9.95 -13.26 1.37
C VAL A 79 10.89 -13.13 0.18
N LYS A 80 11.10 -14.22 -0.58
CA LYS A 80 11.96 -14.18 -1.76
C LYS A 80 11.61 -13.02 -2.69
N ASN A 81 12.58 -12.15 -2.97
CA ASN A 81 12.47 -10.91 -3.75
C ASN A 81 11.63 -9.81 -3.11
N VAL A 82 11.24 -9.91 -1.83
CA VAL A 82 10.59 -8.84 -1.07
C VAL A 82 11.52 -8.37 0.03
N SER A 83 11.80 -7.07 0.06
CA SER A 83 12.43 -6.39 1.19
C SER A 83 11.42 -5.46 1.84
N ILE A 84 11.57 -5.15 3.12
CA ILE A 84 10.68 -4.26 3.84
C ILE A 84 11.45 -3.20 4.64
N ILE A 85 10.95 -1.98 4.64
CA ILE A 85 11.22 -0.97 5.66
C ILE A 85 10.06 -1.08 6.66
N PRO A 86 10.32 -1.60 7.86
CA PRO A 86 9.27 -1.94 8.82
C PRO A 86 8.76 -0.73 9.57
N SER A 87 7.61 -0.88 10.23
CA SER A 87 6.98 0.10 11.11
C SER A 87 6.65 -0.47 12.47
N ASN A 88 6.56 0.41 13.44
CA ASN A 88 6.00 0.15 14.77
C ASN A 88 5.23 1.38 15.27
N VAL A 89 4.74 1.31 16.51
CA VAL A 89 3.91 2.37 17.09
C VAL A 89 4.61 3.75 17.17
N ASN A 90 5.96 3.77 17.19
CA ASN A 90 6.73 5.00 17.34
C ASN A 90 6.51 5.99 16.19
N ILE A 91 6.23 5.52 14.96
CA ILE A 91 6.00 6.41 13.82
C ILE A 91 4.84 7.39 14.04
N ALA A 92 3.93 7.11 14.97
CA ALA A 92 2.88 8.05 15.34
C ALA A 92 3.45 9.37 15.93
N ALA A 93 4.61 9.32 16.57
CA ALA A 93 5.28 10.50 17.10
C ALA A 93 5.86 11.40 16.00
N ALA A 94 6.24 10.83 14.86
CA ALA A 94 6.80 11.59 13.75
C ALA A 94 5.87 12.72 13.25
N GLU A 95 4.55 12.58 13.38
CA GLU A 95 3.60 13.63 13.01
C GLU A 95 3.76 14.91 13.86
N ILE A 96 4.17 14.75 15.12
CA ILE A 96 4.43 15.86 16.04
C ILE A 96 5.86 16.39 15.83
N GLU A 97 6.83 15.50 15.73
CA GLU A 97 8.25 15.84 15.64
C GLU A 97 8.60 16.54 14.32
N LEU A 98 7.87 16.25 13.25
CA LEU A 98 8.00 16.95 11.97
C LEU A 98 7.35 18.34 11.95
N ILE A 99 6.71 18.79 13.04
CA ILE A 99 6.18 20.15 13.11
C ILE A 99 7.37 21.13 13.08
N GLY A 100 7.37 22.02 12.08
CA GLY A 100 8.44 23.00 11.90
C GLY A 100 9.65 22.55 11.10
N VAL A 101 9.71 21.27 10.70
CA VAL A 101 10.75 20.79 9.79
C VAL A 101 10.46 21.28 8.37
N ASP A 102 11.46 21.89 7.73
CA ASP A 102 11.35 22.36 6.34
C ASP A 102 11.26 21.17 5.37
N LYS A 103 10.39 21.28 4.36
CA LYS A 103 10.17 20.24 3.34
C LYS A 103 9.86 18.84 3.90
N LYS A 104 9.21 18.79 5.03
CA LYS A 104 8.85 17.55 5.72
C LYS A 104 8.02 16.57 4.87
N GLU A 105 7.34 17.07 3.85
CA GLU A 105 6.56 16.27 2.90
C GLU A 105 7.41 15.40 1.98
N TYR A 106 8.73 15.69 1.88
CA TYR A 106 9.66 15.04 0.95
C TYR A 106 10.69 14.14 1.65
N ILE A 107 10.63 13.98 2.97
CA ILE A 107 11.65 13.25 3.71
C ILE A 107 11.74 11.81 3.23
N LEU A 108 10.62 11.08 3.20
CA LEU A 108 10.60 9.70 2.71
C LEU A 108 11.08 9.60 1.25
N LYS A 109 10.66 10.54 0.41
CA LYS A 109 11.09 10.57 -0.99
C LYS A 109 12.59 10.67 -1.12
N ASN A 110 13.21 11.58 -0.39
CA ASN A 110 14.66 11.81 -0.45
C ASN A 110 15.43 10.55 -0.07
N GLU A 111 15.00 9.83 0.96
CA GLU A 111 15.62 8.59 1.41
C GLU A 111 15.44 7.45 0.39
N ILE A 112 14.24 7.30 -0.17
CA ILE A 112 13.92 6.19 -1.07
C ILE A 112 14.50 6.38 -2.47
N ASP A 113 14.66 7.60 -2.96
CA ASP A 113 15.20 7.86 -4.28
C ASP A 113 16.61 7.26 -4.48
N TRP A 114 17.43 7.13 -3.42
CA TRP A 114 18.77 6.53 -3.47
C TRP A 114 18.76 5.01 -3.77
N ILE A 115 17.75 4.30 -3.36
CA ILE A 115 17.65 2.84 -3.53
C ILE A 115 16.62 2.42 -4.58
N ARG A 116 15.88 3.38 -5.13
CA ARG A 116 14.72 3.15 -6.00
C ARG A 116 15.03 2.27 -7.21
N ASP A 117 16.20 2.45 -7.83
CA ASP A 117 16.60 1.68 -9.02
C ASP A 117 16.98 0.21 -8.73
N GLN A 118 17.09 -0.17 -7.47
CA GLN A 118 17.35 -1.55 -7.06
C GLN A 118 16.11 -2.44 -7.12
N TYR A 119 14.91 -1.83 -7.23
CA TYR A 119 13.62 -2.51 -7.21
C TYR A 119 12.82 -2.27 -8.49
N ASP A 120 11.97 -3.25 -8.85
CA ASP A 120 10.98 -3.09 -9.92
C ASP A 120 9.75 -2.34 -9.42
N PHE A 121 9.33 -2.62 -8.18
CA PHE A 121 8.19 -2.00 -7.51
C PHE A 121 8.54 -1.59 -6.08
N ILE A 122 7.96 -0.46 -5.66
CA ILE A 122 7.95 0.01 -4.28
C ILE A 122 6.49 0.16 -3.87
N ILE A 123 6.06 -0.59 -2.87
CA ILE A 123 4.69 -0.59 -2.36
C ILE A 123 4.70 0.07 -0.99
N ILE A 124 3.92 1.16 -0.83
CA ILE A 124 3.87 1.93 0.40
C ILE A 124 2.49 1.74 1.04
N ASP A 125 2.43 1.06 2.19
CA ASP A 125 1.17 0.88 2.94
C ASP A 125 0.90 2.12 3.80
N CYS A 126 -0.22 2.79 3.56
CA CYS A 126 -0.59 4.04 4.23
C CYS A 126 -1.55 3.79 5.41
N PRO A 127 -1.45 4.57 6.49
CA PRO A 127 -2.43 4.55 7.58
C PRO A 127 -3.84 4.97 7.10
N PRO A 128 -4.90 4.71 7.89
CA PRO A 128 -6.26 5.10 7.56
C PRO A 128 -6.54 6.59 7.88
N SER A 129 -5.59 7.46 7.58
CA SER A 129 -5.68 8.90 7.80
C SER A 129 -5.00 9.64 6.65
N LEU A 130 -5.38 10.89 6.42
CA LEU A 130 -4.69 11.79 5.50
C LEU A 130 -3.70 12.68 6.27
N SER A 131 -2.86 12.03 7.06
CA SER A 131 -1.85 12.65 7.88
C SER A 131 -0.56 12.95 7.11
N MET A 132 0.44 13.51 7.79
CA MET A 132 1.76 13.78 7.22
C MET A 132 2.43 12.49 6.70
N LEU A 133 2.19 11.35 7.32
CA LEU A 133 2.70 10.06 6.87
C LEU A 133 2.14 9.67 5.50
N THR A 134 0.83 9.84 5.30
CA THR A 134 0.19 9.58 4.00
C THR A 134 0.66 10.58 2.94
N ILE A 135 0.90 11.85 3.30
CA ILE A 135 1.44 12.86 2.38
C ILE A 135 2.86 12.46 1.95
N ASN A 136 3.74 12.03 2.86
CA ASN A 136 5.06 11.52 2.52
C ASN A 136 5.00 10.31 1.58
N ALA A 137 4.08 9.38 1.83
CA ALA A 137 3.84 8.24 0.93
C ALA A 137 3.43 8.69 -0.48
N MET A 138 2.47 9.64 -0.59
CA MET A 138 1.99 10.15 -1.88
C MET A 138 3.04 11.02 -2.60
N THR A 139 3.90 11.72 -1.87
CA THR A 139 4.98 12.52 -2.46
C THR A 139 6.08 11.62 -3.03
N THR A 140 6.32 10.46 -2.41
CA THR A 140 7.28 9.44 -2.85
C THR A 140 6.75 8.59 -4.01
N ALA A 141 5.44 8.36 -4.07
CA ALA A 141 4.81 7.48 -5.04
C ALA A 141 4.67 8.12 -6.44
N ASP A 142 4.66 7.28 -7.47
CA ASP A 142 4.24 7.66 -8.82
C ASP A 142 2.71 7.64 -8.93
N THR A 143 2.10 6.66 -8.25
CA THR A 143 0.65 6.45 -8.34
C THR A 143 0.06 5.97 -7.01
N VAL A 144 -1.27 6.11 -6.89
CA VAL A 144 -2.05 5.65 -5.72
C VAL A 144 -2.98 4.53 -6.15
N LEU A 145 -2.81 3.33 -5.57
CA LEU A 145 -3.77 2.22 -5.67
C LEU A 145 -4.77 2.34 -4.52
N VAL A 146 -6.06 2.27 -4.86
CA VAL A 146 -7.15 2.53 -3.92
C VAL A 146 -7.97 1.26 -3.69
N PRO A 147 -7.76 0.54 -2.59
CA PRO A 147 -8.65 -0.54 -2.18
C PRO A 147 -9.98 0.04 -1.67
N ILE A 148 -11.11 -0.50 -2.17
CA ILE A 148 -12.45 -0.08 -1.78
C ILE A 148 -13.27 -1.31 -1.39
N GLN A 149 -13.87 -1.28 -0.20
CA GLN A 149 -14.89 -2.23 0.17
C GLN A 149 -16.25 -1.82 -0.44
N CYS A 150 -17.02 -2.79 -0.96
CA CYS A 150 -18.33 -2.54 -1.57
C CYS A 150 -19.40 -2.26 -0.51
N GLU A 151 -19.36 -1.04 0.06
CA GLU A 151 -20.28 -0.54 1.08
C GLU A 151 -20.92 0.78 0.66
N TYR A 152 -22.01 1.17 1.32
CA TYR A 152 -22.80 2.36 0.97
C TYR A 152 -21.97 3.66 0.88
N TYR A 153 -21.05 3.90 1.82
CA TYR A 153 -20.22 5.09 1.85
C TYR A 153 -18.92 5.00 1.01
N ALA A 154 -18.80 4.00 0.15
CA ALA A 154 -17.58 3.79 -0.65
C ALA A 154 -17.27 4.95 -1.58
N LEU A 155 -18.29 5.54 -2.22
CA LEU A 155 -18.14 6.65 -3.15
C LEU A 155 -17.73 7.95 -2.48
N GLU A 156 -18.26 8.23 -1.28
CA GLU A 156 -17.90 9.44 -0.52
C GLU A 156 -16.42 9.41 -0.14
N GLY A 157 -15.96 8.29 0.45
CA GLY A 157 -14.54 8.12 0.80
C GLY A 157 -13.62 8.16 -0.41
N LEU A 158 -14.05 7.62 -1.56
CA LEU A 158 -13.30 7.68 -2.81
C LEU A 158 -13.18 9.14 -3.31
N SER A 159 -14.25 9.91 -3.29
CA SER A 159 -14.25 11.32 -3.72
C SER A 159 -13.31 12.16 -2.87
N GLN A 160 -13.30 11.96 -1.55
CA GLN A 160 -12.41 12.65 -0.62
C GLN A 160 -10.94 12.29 -0.89
N LEU A 161 -10.63 11.01 -1.14
CA LEU A 161 -9.29 10.59 -1.47
C LEU A 161 -8.82 11.19 -2.81
N ILE A 162 -9.65 11.17 -3.84
CA ILE A 162 -9.33 11.77 -5.15
C ILE A 162 -9.04 13.27 -4.99
N HIS A 163 -9.83 13.97 -4.19
CA HIS A 163 -9.57 15.38 -3.89
C HIS A 163 -8.18 15.56 -3.26
N THR A 164 -7.82 14.73 -2.29
CA THR A 164 -6.49 14.78 -1.66
C THR A 164 -5.36 14.47 -2.64
N VAL A 165 -5.51 13.44 -3.48
CA VAL A 165 -4.53 13.12 -4.52
C VAL A 165 -4.34 14.32 -5.46
N ASN A 166 -5.41 15.01 -5.85
CA ASN A 166 -5.33 16.20 -6.68
C ASN A 166 -4.60 17.35 -5.99
N LEU A 167 -4.84 17.58 -4.69
CA LEU A 167 -4.11 18.59 -3.91
C LEU A 167 -2.62 18.27 -3.81
N VAL A 168 -2.26 17.00 -3.56
CA VAL A 168 -0.85 16.58 -3.53
C VAL A 168 -0.23 16.75 -4.92
N ARG A 169 -0.93 16.38 -5.99
CA ARG A 169 -0.47 16.57 -7.37
C ARG A 169 -0.19 18.02 -7.71
N GLU A 170 -1.10 18.91 -7.32
CA GLU A 170 -0.97 20.34 -7.62
C GLU A 170 0.17 21.02 -6.85
N ARG A 171 0.44 20.59 -5.61
CA ARG A 171 1.33 21.33 -4.69
C ARG A 171 2.67 20.66 -4.45
N LEU A 172 2.72 19.32 -4.48
CA LEU A 172 3.86 18.56 -3.98
C LEU A 172 4.44 17.58 -5.01
N ASN A 173 3.60 16.83 -5.73
CA ASN A 173 4.03 15.80 -6.66
C ASN A 173 3.25 15.87 -7.98
N PRO A 174 3.70 16.69 -8.95
CA PRO A 174 2.97 16.92 -10.21
C PRO A 174 2.74 15.66 -11.06
N THR A 175 3.49 14.60 -10.83
CA THR A 175 3.39 13.34 -11.56
C THR A 175 2.45 12.33 -10.90
N LEU A 176 1.98 12.60 -9.68
CA LEU A 176 1.10 11.69 -8.96
C LEU A 176 -0.23 11.47 -9.70
N ASP A 177 -0.61 10.21 -9.90
CA ASP A 177 -1.91 9.86 -10.48
C ASP A 177 -2.55 8.67 -9.74
N ILE A 178 -3.81 8.38 -10.04
CA ILE A 178 -4.48 7.17 -9.54
C ILE A 178 -4.01 5.97 -10.35
N GLU A 179 -3.35 5.01 -9.69
CA GLU A 179 -2.95 3.72 -10.25
C GLU A 179 -4.16 2.91 -10.68
N GLY A 180 -5.11 2.84 -9.79
CA GLY A 180 -6.36 2.14 -10.01
C GLY A 180 -7.11 1.88 -8.72
N ILE A 181 -8.37 1.50 -8.92
CA ILE A 181 -9.29 1.12 -7.86
C ILE A 181 -9.45 -0.39 -7.88
N VAL A 182 -9.25 -1.05 -6.74
CA VAL A 182 -9.49 -2.47 -6.54
C VAL A 182 -10.60 -2.68 -5.52
N PHE A 183 -11.63 -3.42 -5.91
CA PHE A 183 -12.70 -3.81 -4.99
C PHE A 183 -12.23 -4.95 -4.11
N THR A 184 -12.44 -4.80 -2.80
CA THR A 184 -12.06 -5.77 -1.78
C THR A 184 -13.29 -6.29 -1.04
N MET A 185 -13.16 -7.46 -0.44
CA MET A 185 -14.26 -8.14 0.27
C MET A 185 -15.53 -8.21 -0.58
N TYR A 186 -15.34 -8.34 -1.90
CA TYR A 186 -16.44 -8.41 -2.85
C TYR A 186 -17.28 -9.68 -2.65
N ASP A 187 -18.59 -9.51 -2.63
CA ASP A 187 -19.55 -10.61 -2.60
C ASP A 187 -20.55 -10.44 -3.76
N ALA A 188 -20.39 -11.26 -4.80
CA ALA A 188 -21.24 -11.23 -6.00
C ALA A 188 -22.73 -11.58 -5.71
N ARG A 189 -23.05 -12.11 -4.54
CA ARG A 189 -24.43 -12.47 -4.15
C ARG A 189 -25.23 -11.26 -3.68
N THR A 190 -24.60 -10.14 -3.40
CA THR A 190 -25.25 -8.95 -2.84
C THR A 190 -25.48 -7.89 -3.92
N ASN A 191 -26.71 -7.38 -4.01
CA ASN A 191 -27.05 -6.27 -4.91
C ASN A 191 -26.23 -5.01 -4.60
N LEU A 192 -25.94 -4.76 -3.31
CA LEU A 192 -25.15 -3.62 -2.88
C LEU A 192 -23.75 -3.63 -3.53
N SER A 193 -23.06 -4.79 -3.51
CA SER A 193 -21.73 -4.89 -4.12
C SER A 193 -21.77 -4.59 -5.62
N MET A 194 -22.79 -5.10 -6.33
CA MET A 194 -22.94 -4.83 -7.77
C MET A 194 -23.20 -3.34 -8.05
N GLN A 195 -24.11 -2.72 -7.30
CA GLN A 195 -24.44 -1.31 -7.45
C GLN A 195 -23.22 -0.39 -7.18
N VAL A 196 -22.44 -0.68 -6.13
CA VAL A 196 -21.22 0.09 -5.82
C VAL A 196 -20.21 -0.03 -6.95
N VAL A 197 -20.00 -1.23 -7.48
CA VAL A 197 -19.09 -1.47 -8.62
C VAL A 197 -19.54 -0.71 -9.85
N GLU A 198 -20.81 -0.75 -10.22
CA GLU A 198 -21.37 -0.02 -11.36
C GLU A 198 -21.19 1.49 -11.18
N ASN A 199 -21.59 2.04 -10.04
CA ASN A 199 -21.46 3.47 -9.77
C ASN A 199 -20.00 3.96 -9.84
N VAL A 200 -19.04 3.21 -9.32
CA VAL A 200 -17.61 3.57 -9.43
C VAL A 200 -17.14 3.48 -10.88
N LYS A 201 -17.56 2.46 -11.63
CA LYS A 201 -17.20 2.30 -13.05
C LYS A 201 -17.76 3.42 -13.91
N ASP A 202 -18.98 3.87 -13.68
CA ASP A 202 -19.61 4.96 -14.45
C ASP A 202 -18.80 6.26 -14.38
N HIS A 203 -18.15 6.51 -13.23
CA HIS A 203 -17.38 7.75 -13.02
C HIS A 203 -15.87 7.58 -13.30
N LEU A 204 -15.31 6.38 -13.13
CA LEU A 204 -13.86 6.13 -13.12
C LEU A 204 -13.46 4.83 -13.84
N ASN A 205 -14.22 4.40 -14.85
CA ASN A 205 -14.07 3.09 -15.50
C ASN A 205 -12.63 2.75 -15.91
N GLN A 206 -11.91 3.71 -16.48
CA GLN A 206 -10.52 3.50 -16.94
C GLN A 206 -9.53 3.22 -15.81
N LYS A 207 -9.87 3.63 -14.59
CA LYS A 207 -9.03 3.44 -13.40
C LYS A 207 -9.41 2.20 -12.57
N VAL A 208 -10.50 1.50 -12.90
CA VAL A 208 -10.93 0.30 -12.16
C VAL A 208 -10.18 -0.94 -12.64
N TYR A 209 -9.64 -1.74 -11.71
CA TYR A 209 -9.11 -3.06 -12.01
C TYR A 209 -10.23 -4.03 -12.34
N LYS A 210 -9.96 -4.97 -13.26
CA LYS A 210 -10.90 -6.04 -13.58
C LYS A 210 -11.00 -7.05 -12.45
N THR A 211 -9.88 -7.30 -11.78
CA THR A 211 -9.78 -8.18 -10.64
C THR A 211 -10.50 -7.58 -9.44
N MET A 212 -11.33 -8.39 -8.79
CA MET A 212 -11.98 -8.09 -7.51
C MET A 212 -11.47 -9.08 -6.47
N ILE A 213 -11.13 -8.60 -5.28
CA ILE A 213 -10.68 -9.45 -4.17
C ILE A 213 -11.91 -9.90 -3.38
N PRO A 214 -12.22 -11.20 -3.36
CA PRO A 214 -13.39 -11.68 -2.66
C PRO A 214 -13.21 -11.63 -1.13
N ARG A 215 -14.32 -11.65 -0.39
CA ARG A 215 -14.27 -11.96 1.04
C ARG A 215 -13.77 -13.39 1.21
N ASN A 216 -12.63 -13.56 1.85
CA ASN A 216 -11.98 -14.86 2.00
C ASN A 216 -11.34 -14.98 3.38
N ILE A 217 -11.69 -16.03 4.12
CA ILE A 217 -11.22 -16.26 5.50
C ILE A 217 -9.69 -16.50 5.53
N ARG A 218 -9.13 -17.12 4.49
CA ARG A 218 -7.69 -17.39 4.41
C ARG A 218 -6.86 -16.10 4.37
N LEU A 219 -7.39 -15.02 3.74
CA LEU A 219 -6.77 -13.71 3.77
C LEU A 219 -6.75 -13.07 5.17
N ALA A 220 -7.73 -13.42 6.02
CA ALA A 220 -7.77 -12.95 7.40
C ALA A 220 -6.87 -13.79 8.33
N GLU A 221 -6.70 -15.08 8.04
CA GLU A 221 -5.86 -16.00 8.82
C GLU A 221 -4.36 -15.82 8.54
N ALA A 222 -3.96 -15.65 7.28
CA ALA A 222 -2.58 -15.62 6.84
C ALA A 222 -1.67 -14.66 7.66
N PRO A 223 -2.11 -13.44 8.02
CA PRO A 223 -1.29 -12.52 8.84
C PRO A 223 -0.97 -13.07 10.24
N SER A 224 -1.82 -13.91 10.83
CA SER A 224 -1.55 -14.51 12.14
C SER A 224 -0.42 -15.54 12.11
N TYR A 225 -0.03 -15.97 10.91
CA TYR A 225 1.13 -16.83 10.65
C TYR A 225 2.33 -16.06 10.10
N GLY A 226 2.24 -14.74 9.99
CA GLY A 226 3.29 -13.90 9.40
C GLY A 226 3.56 -14.23 7.93
N MET A 227 2.55 -14.66 7.18
CA MET A 227 2.70 -15.14 5.81
C MET A 227 1.77 -14.43 4.83
N PRO A 228 2.24 -14.03 3.65
CA PRO A 228 1.37 -13.66 2.53
C PRO A 228 0.52 -14.84 2.06
N ILE A 229 -0.65 -14.55 1.49
CA ILE A 229 -1.65 -15.55 1.11
C ILE A 229 -1.13 -16.60 0.12
N ASN A 230 -0.28 -16.21 -0.82
CA ASN A 230 0.29 -17.12 -1.82
C ASN A 230 1.29 -18.13 -1.23
N LEU A 231 1.79 -17.88 -0.03
CA LEU A 231 2.63 -18.82 0.73
C LEU A 231 1.80 -19.60 1.76
N TYR A 232 0.76 -18.96 2.33
CA TYR A 232 -0.12 -19.59 3.32
C TYR A 232 -1.09 -20.59 2.68
N ASP A 233 -1.80 -20.16 1.61
CA ASP A 233 -2.74 -21.01 0.86
C ASP A 233 -2.80 -20.57 -0.61
N ALA A 234 -1.87 -21.09 -1.42
CA ALA A 234 -1.71 -20.71 -2.83
C ALA A 234 -2.93 -21.05 -3.72
N LYS A 235 -3.83 -21.95 -3.25
CA LYS A 235 -5.03 -22.38 -3.99
C LYS A 235 -6.29 -21.67 -3.54
N SER A 236 -6.20 -20.78 -2.55
CA SER A 236 -7.35 -20.01 -2.09
C SER A 236 -7.80 -18.98 -3.14
N ALA A 237 -9.09 -18.67 -3.17
CA ALA A 237 -9.61 -17.61 -4.04
C ALA A 237 -8.92 -16.25 -3.79
N GLY A 238 -8.47 -16.00 -2.55
CA GLY A 238 -7.68 -14.82 -2.21
C GLY A 238 -6.33 -14.79 -2.91
N ALA A 239 -5.61 -15.92 -2.92
CA ALA A 239 -4.31 -16.03 -3.59
C ALA A 239 -4.44 -15.87 -5.11
N GLU A 240 -5.41 -16.53 -5.71
CA GLU A 240 -5.68 -16.43 -7.16
C GLU A 240 -6.02 -15.00 -7.56
N SER A 241 -6.85 -14.30 -6.76
CA SER A 241 -7.23 -12.93 -7.03
C SER A 241 -6.05 -11.96 -6.92
N TYR A 242 -5.20 -12.06 -5.89
CA TYR A 242 -4.01 -11.21 -5.79
C TYR A 242 -2.97 -11.53 -6.86
N MET A 243 -2.86 -12.78 -7.30
CA MET A 243 -2.01 -13.16 -8.43
C MET A 243 -2.51 -12.53 -9.74
N ALA A 244 -3.83 -12.51 -9.97
CA ALA A 244 -4.45 -11.83 -11.11
C ALA A 244 -4.27 -10.31 -11.03
N LEU A 245 -4.44 -9.70 -9.85
CA LEU A 245 -4.19 -8.28 -9.65
C LEU A 245 -2.72 -7.91 -9.96
N ALA A 246 -1.77 -8.73 -9.52
CA ALA A 246 -0.36 -8.52 -9.84
C ALA A 246 -0.09 -8.56 -11.36
N ASP A 247 -0.77 -9.43 -12.12
CA ASP A 247 -0.69 -9.44 -13.58
C ASP A 247 -1.23 -8.15 -14.21
N GLU A 248 -2.33 -7.62 -13.68
CA GLU A 248 -2.89 -6.35 -14.16
C GLU A 248 -1.95 -5.18 -13.83
N VAL A 249 -1.38 -5.12 -12.62
CA VAL A 249 -0.42 -4.08 -12.20
C VAL A 249 0.83 -4.09 -13.09
N ILE A 250 1.37 -5.27 -13.40
CA ILE A 250 2.55 -5.39 -14.28
C ILE A 250 2.23 -4.92 -15.71
N LYS A 251 1.03 -5.20 -16.20
CA LYS A 251 0.61 -4.82 -17.57
C LYS A 251 0.29 -3.33 -17.70
N ARG A 252 -0.15 -2.67 -16.63
CA ARG A 252 -0.34 -1.21 -16.62
C ARG A 252 1.03 -0.56 -16.72
N LYS A 253 1.34 0.00 -17.88
CA LYS A 253 2.51 0.89 -18.01
C LYS A 253 2.23 2.10 -17.13
N GLY A 254 3.20 2.48 -16.32
CA GLY A 254 3.13 3.77 -15.63
C GLY A 254 2.84 4.85 -16.67
N ILE A 255 1.92 5.72 -16.34
CA ILE A 255 1.52 6.86 -17.19
C ILE A 255 2.67 7.81 -17.28
#